data_0c5478c4b1a78ba0ba0cb4dc3c138dd5
#
_entry.id   0c5478c4b1a78ba0ba0cb4dc3c138dd5
#
_cell.length_a   1.000
_cell.length_b   1.000
_cell.length_c   1.000
_cell.angle_alpha   90.00
_cell.angle_beta   90.00
_cell.angle_gamma   90.00
#
_symmetry.space_group_name_H-M   'P 1'
#
loop_
_entity.id
_entity.type
_entity.pdbx_description
1 polymer ?
#
loop_
_entity_poly.entity_id
_entity_poly.type
_entity_poly.pdbx_seq_one_letter_code
_entity_poly.pdbx_strand_id
1 'polypeptide(L)'
;KGYVGTGQTQAGVSKDFYQYDPALDNWSTVAQLPGAARTSAVAFELNDKGYVGTGGSSTWGNSLNDFWEYTPSTNSWIQKANVGPTPRMEATGFSVYGKGFIGTGDDQSSGTNYDDFWEYDPTTNTWVQIQDFFGMARRYLVAFTIGNSAYVGLGTNGTNFKDFWEFDYLISVIERGAELVQIKTFPNPAGDYFTVDVSNIPEQMKSKGCEFKLFSATGQLVKSNKFIANNLQVDVRHFERGVYFY
;
A
#
# COMPACT_ATOMS: atom_id res chain seq x y z
N LYS A 1 -5.27 3.25 21.63
CA LYS A 1 -4.50 2.08 22.03
C LYS A 1 -3.46 1.75 20.97
N GLY A 2 -2.26 1.27 21.38
CA GLY A 2 -1.25 0.70 20.49
C GLY A 2 -1.28 -0.83 20.60
N TYR A 3 -0.86 -1.53 19.54
CA TYR A 3 -0.78 -3.00 19.53
C TYR A 3 0.57 -3.43 18.98
N VAL A 4 1.21 -4.40 19.63
CA VAL A 4 2.49 -4.99 19.20
C VAL A 4 2.39 -6.51 19.34
N GLY A 5 2.89 -7.22 18.36
CA GLY A 5 2.88 -8.68 18.41
C GLY A 5 3.76 -9.33 17.38
N THR A 6 3.81 -10.65 17.42
CA THR A 6 4.69 -11.51 16.61
C THR A 6 6.17 -11.18 16.83
N GLY A 7 7.02 -11.49 15.85
CA GLY A 7 8.44 -11.19 15.91
C GLY A 7 9.29 -12.35 16.42
N GLN A 8 10.60 -12.10 16.54
CA GLN A 8 11.57 -13.06 16.97
C GLN A 8 11.99 -12.83 18.42
N THR A 9 12.05 -13.89 19.18
CA THR A 9 12.56 -13.94 20.55
C THR A 9 13.78 -14.86 20.64
N GLN A 10 14.40 -14.93 21.81
CA GLN A 10 15.47 -15.92 22.06
C GLN A 10 14.95 -17.38 21.96
N ALA A 11 13.66 -17.60 22.20
CA ALA A 11 13.02 -18.92 22.13
C ALA A 11 12.52 -19.29 20.71
N GLY A 12 12.67 -18.39 19.74
CA GLY A 12 12.17 -18.55 18.37
C GLY A 12 11.15 -17.48 18.00
N VAL A 13 10.32 -17.76 17.01
CA VAL A 13 9.28 -16.82 16.55
C VAL A 13 8.06 -16.86 17.47
N SER A 14 7.41 -15.72 17.67
CA SER A 14 6.26 -15.56 18.58
C SER A 14 4.96 -15.32 17.82
N LYS A 15 3.84 -15.56 18.49
CA LYS A 15 2.48 -15.17 18.09
C LYS A 15 1.77 -14.36 19.17
N ASP A 16 2.51 -13.95 20.20
CA ASP A 16 1.97 -13.12 21.29
C ASP A 16 1.60 -11.74 20.80
N PHE A 17 0.56 -11.17 21.40
CA PHE A 17 0.13 -9.81 21.17
C PHE A 17 -0.09 -9.08 22.50
N TYR A 18 0.27 -7.80 22.49
CA TYR A 18 0.17 -6.89 23.60
C TYR A 18 -0.53 -5.61 23.19
N GLN A 19 -1.34 -5.07 24.08
CA GLN A 19 -1.97 -3.76 23.95
C GLN A 19 -1.31 -2.76 24.87
N TYR A 20 -0.96 -1.60 24.34
CA TYR A 20 -0.53 -0.44 25.12
C TYR A 20 -1.69 0.52 25.35
N ASP A 21 -1.90 0.92 26.58
CA ASP A 21 -2.84 1.97 26.96
C ASP A 21 -2.09 3.25 27.30
N PRO A 22 -2.10 4.27 26.44
CA PRO A 22 -1.37 5.52 26.69
C PRO A 22 -1.96 6.34 27.85
N ALA A 23 -3.24 6.15 28.20
CA ALA A 23 -3.85 6.84 29.34
C ALA A 23 -3.41 6.28 30.70
N LEU A 24 -3.01 5.02 30.74
CA LEU A 24 -2.56 4.32 31.93
C LEU A 24 -1.06 4.02 31.92
N ASP A 25 -0.37 4.36 30.82
CA ASP A 25 1.03 3.99 30.56
C ASP A 25 1.32 2.52 30.87
N ASN A 26 0.47 1.64 30.37
CA ASN A 26 0.49 0.23 30.74
C ASN A 26 0.33 -0.71 29.53
N TRP A 27 1.03 -1.84 29.58
CA TRP A 27 0.90 -2.94 28.66
C TRP A 27 0.08 -4.08 29.24
N SER A 28 -0.78 -4.65 28.44
CA SER A 28 -1.56 -5.86 28.77
C SER A 28 -1.50 -6.86 27.64
N THR A 29 -1.56 -8.16 27.99
CA THR A 29 -1.68 -9.22 26.98
C THR A 29 -3.08 -9.23 26.39
N VAL A 30 -3.17 -9.50 25.10
CA VAL A 30 -4.41 -9.71 24.37
C VAL A 30 -4.39 -11.06 23.66
N ALA A 31 -5.47 -11.43 22.97
CA ALA A 31 -5.56 -12.72 22.27
C ALA A 31 -4.38 -12.90 21.32
N GLN A 32 -3.71 -14.04 21.40
CA GLN A 32 -2.63 -14.43 20.50
C GLN A 32 -3.15 -14.60 19.08
N LEU A 33 -2.28 -14.36 18.08
CA LEU A 33 -2.57 -14.67 16.69
C LEU A 33 -2.87 -16.18 16.53
N PRO A 34 -4.03 -16.59 15.98
CA PRO A 34 -4.36 -18.01 15.84
C PRO A 34 -3.50 -18.74 14.81
N GLY A 35 -2.96 -18.00 13.83
CA GLY A 35 -2.05 -18.52 12.81
C GLY A 35 -0.70 -18.97 13.36
N ALA A 36 0.21 -19.36 12.48
CA ALA A 36 1.56 -19.73 12.85
C ALA A 36 2.28 -18.58 13.57
N ALA A 37 3.10 -18.91 14.58
CA ALA A 37 4.06 -17.97 15.13
C ALA A 37 4.98 -17.47 13.99
N ARG A 38 5.31 -16.18 13.98
CA ARG A 38 5.98 -15.57 12.82
C ARG A 38 6.85 -14.37 13.17
N THR A 39 7.76 -14.06 12.27
CA THR A 39 8.53 -12.82 12.23
C THR A 39 8.30 -12.11 10.90
N SER A 40 8.71 -10.83 10.81
CA SER A 40 8.64 -10.04 9.57
C SER A 40 7.24 -9.99 8.94
N ALA A 41 6.21 -10.02 9.78
CA ALA A 41 4.81 -9.86 9.34
C ALA A 41 4.52 -8.38 9.04
N VAL A 42 3.54 -8.15 8.16
CA VAL A 42 2.95 -6.83 7.94
C VAL A 42 1.79 -6.63 8.90
N ALA A 43 1.65 -5.40 9.41
CA ALA A 43 0.49 -5.00 10.19
C ALA A 43 0.05 -3.57 9.83
N PHE A 44 -1.25 -3.33 9.83
CA PHE A 44 -1.86 -2.02 9.70
C PHE A 44 -3.22 -1.95 10.42
N GLU A 45 -3.68 -0.75 10.69
CA GLU A 45 -5.04 -0.48 11.17
C GLU A 45 -5.95 -0.16 9.97
N LEU A 46 -7.19 -0.62 10.00
CA LEU A 46 -8.22 -0.27 9.03
C LEU A 46 -9.61 -0.40 9.67
N ASN A 47 -10.38 0.69 9.70
CA ASN A 47 -11.74 0.74 10.25
C ASN A 47 -11.82 0.25 11.71
N ASP A 48 -10.97 0.79 12.60
CA ASP A 48 -10.88 0.44 14.03
C ASP A 48 -10.53 -1.04 14.31
N LYS A 49 -9.97 -1.74 13.34
CA LYS A 49 -9.49 -3.11 13.45
C LYS A 49 -8.01 -3.21 13.12
N GLY A 50 -7.32 -4.14 13.77
CA GLY A 50 -5.95 -4.48 13.43
C GLY A 50 -5.92 -5.58 12.37
N TYR A 51 -5.00 -5.49 11.45
CA TYR A 51 -4.76 -6.52 10.45
C TYR A 51 -3.31 -6.97 10.51
N VAL A 52 -3.09 -8.27 10.41
CA VAL A 52 -1.75 -8.89 10.41
C VAL A 52 -1.70 -9.98 9.36
N GLY A 53 -0.65 -10.00 8.56
CA GLY A 53 -0.48 -11.03 7.54
C GLY A 53 0.94 -11.22 7.10
N THR A 54 1.16 -12.20 6.24
CA THR A 54 2.48 -12.52 5.70
C THR A 54 3.51 -12.87 6.78
N GLY A 55 4.79 -12.69 6.50
CA GLY A 55 5.86 -13.03 7.43
C GLY A 55 6.38 -14.47 7.26
N GLY A 56 7.31 -14.86 8.10
CA GLY A 56 7.91 -16.20 8.07
C GLY A 56 7.70 -16.95 9.38
N SER A 57 7.33 -18.23 9.30
CA SER A 57 7.18 -19.11 10.49
C SER A 57 8.52 -19.60 11.04
N SER A 58 9.62 -19.20 10.44
CA SER A 58 10.98 -19.38 10.96
C SER A 58 11.82 -18.16 10.56
N THR A 59 13.00 -17.99 11.15
CA THR A 59 13.89 -16.86 10.88
C THR A 59 14.38 -16.80 9.41
N TRP A 60 14.46 -17.94 8.75
CA TRP A 60 15.10 -18.11 7.46
C TRP A 60 14.27 -18.91 6.46
N GLY A 61 12.97 -18.71 6.44
CA GLY A 61 12.12 -19.38 5.47
C GLY A 61 10.70 -19.64 5.93
N ASN A 62 9.96 -20.46 5.16
CA ASN A 62 8.55 -20.74 5.37
C ASN A 62 7.70 -19.47 5.36
N SER A 63 7.85 -18.70 4.28
CA SER A 63 7.04 -17.51 4.02
C SER A 63 5.54 -17.84 4.06
N LEU A 64 4.74 -16.92 4.55
CA LEU A 64 3.32 -17.07 4.76
C LEU A 64 2.55 -16.05 3.90
N ASN A 65 1.31 -16.37 3.57
CA ASN A 65 0.37 -15.43 2.91
C ASN A 65 -0.99 -15.37 3.61
N ASP A 66 -1.15 -16.04 4.78
CA ASP A 66 -2.38 -15.90 5.57
C ASP A 66 -2.54 -14.48 6.11
N PHE A 67 -3.79 -14.09 6.33
CA PHE A 67 -4.16 -12.75 6.73
C PHE A 67 -5.26 -12.81 7.80
N TRP A 68 -5.14 -11.97 8.81
CA TRP A 68 -5.95 -12.02 10.03
C TRP A 68 -6.44 -10.64 10.42
N GLU A 69 -7.69 -10.55 10.81
CA GLU A 69 -8.35 -9.37 11.35
C GLU A 69 -8.49 -9.51 12.87
N TYR A 70 -8.03 -8.53 13.62
CA TYR A 70 -8.22 -8.41 15.06
C TYR A 70 -9.30 -7.38 15.38
N THR A 71 -10.27 -7.76 16.20
CA THR A 71 -11.30 -6.86 16.69
C THR A 71 -11.03 -6.52 18.16
N PRO A 72 -10.60 -5.30 18.48
CA PRO A 72 -10.24 -4.91 19.86
C PRO A 72 -11.37 -5.04 20.86
N SER A 73 -12.60 -4.72 20.48
CA SER A 73 -13.79 -4.73 21.37
C SER A 73 -14.16 -6.13 21.86
N THR A 74 -13.85 -7.17 21.09
CA THR A 74 -14.12 -8.57 21.43
C THR A 74 -12.86 -9.34 21.78
N ASN A 75 -11.68 -8.73 21.67
CA ASN A 75 -10.38 -9.36 21.84
C ASN A 75 -10.28 -10.69 21.07
N SER A 76 -10.63 -10.65 19.79
CA SER A 76 -10.70 -11.87 18.96
C SER A 76 -10.15 -11.67 17.55
N TRP A 77 -9.70 -12.77 16.96
CA TRP A 77 -9.16 -12.82 15.61
C TRP A 77 -10.07 -13.61 14.67
N ILE A 78 -10.14 -13.17 13.41
CA ILE A 78 -10.82 -13.87 12.31
C ILE A 78 -9.85 -13.96 11.14
N GLN A 79 -9.72 -15.15 10.56
CA GLN A 79 -8.95 -15.31 9.33
C GLN A 79 -9.70 -14.71 8.14
N LYS A 80 -8.98 -13.98 7.32
CA LYS A 80 -9.46 -13.34 6.10
C LYS A 80 -8.85 -14.03 4.87
N ALA A 81 -9.20 -13.56 3.67
CA ALA A 81 -8.61 -14.06 2.43
C ALA A 81 -7.09 -13.88 2.44
N ASN A 82 -6.36 -14.87 1.96
CA ASN A 82 -4.91 -14.84 1.88
C ASN A 82 -4.41 -13.72 0.95
N VAL A 83 -3.27 -13.14 1.31
CA VAL A 83 -2.61 -12.08 0.53
C VAL A 83 -2.04 -12.66 -0.75
N GLY A 84 -2.67 -12.39 -1.89
CA GLY A 84 -2.18 -12.84 -3.19
C GLY A 84 -1.88 -14.35 -3.27
N PRO A 85 -1.33 -14.82 -4.37
CA PRO A 85 -0.97 -16.22 -4.54
C PRO A 85 0.39 -16.58 -3.93
N THR A 86 1.26 -15.60 -3.70
CA THR A 86 2.66 -15.82 -3.35
C THR A 86 2.94 -15.50 -1.88
N PRO A 87 3.34 -16.51 -1.08
CA PRO A 87 3.81 -16.26 0.29
C PRO A 87 5.02 -15.35 0.32
N ARG A 88 5.11 -14.50 1.34
CA ARG A 88 6.19 -13.53 1.48
C ARG A 88 6.46 -13.13 2.92
N MET A 89 7.66 -12.68 3.18
CA MET A 89 8.05 -12.01 4.41
C MET A 89 8.77 -10.69 4.09
N GLU A 90 9.04 -9.86 5.12
CA GLU A 90 9.76 -8.60 4.93
C GLU A 90 9.07 -7.63 3.94
N ALA A 91 7.77 -7.86 3.72
CA ALA A 91 6.90 -7.01 2.92
C ALA A 91 6.59 -5.71 3.66
N THR A 92 6.05 -4.74 2.92
CA THR A 92 5.50 -3.52 3.52
C THR A 92 3.98 -3.48 3.38
N GLY A 93 3.31 -2.70 4.23
CA GLY A 93 1.88 -2.51 4.12
C GLY A 93 1.40 -1.29 4.88
N PHE A 94 0.25 -0.79 4.47
CA PHE A 94 -0.41 0.39 5.00
C PHE A 94 -1.91 0.33 4.69
N SER A 95 -2.66 1.27 5.25
CA SER A 95 -4.07 1.49 4.91
C SER A 95 -4.30 2.93 4.49
N VAL A 96 -5.10 3.14 3.46
CA VAL A 96 -5.54 4.45 2.98
C VAL A 96 -6.87 4.28 2.25
N TYR A 97 -7.75 5.28 2.28
CA TYR A 97 -9.05 5.27 1.61
C TYR A 97 -9.96 4.08 1.95
N GLY A 98 -9.90 3.57 3.17
CA GLY A 98 -10.71 2.43 3.59
C GLY A 98 -10.29 1.09 2.98
N LYS A 99 -9.09 1.02 2.41
CA LYS A 99 -8.46 -0.18 1.85
C LYS A 99 -7.15 -0.49 2.56
N GLY A 100 -6.77 -1.76 2.56
CA GLY A 100 -5.44 -2.21 3.01
C GLY A 100 -4.55 -2.52 1.82
N PHE A 101 -3.26 -2.32 1.97
CA PHE A 101 -2.28 -2.57 0.92
C PHE A 101 -1.11 -3.36 1.49
N ILE A 102 -0.68 -4.39 0.76
CA ILE A 102 0.54 -5.16 1.05
C ILE A 102 1.29 -5.38 -0.26
N GLY A 103 2.59 -5.15 -0.24
CA GLY A 103 3.42 -5.37 -1.41
C GLY A 103 4.90 -5.54 -1.07
N THR A 104 5.69 -5.82 -2.10
CA THR A 104 7.13 -6.03 -2.02
C THR A 104 7.48 -7.22 -1.10
N GLY A 105 8.65 -7.19 -0.46
CA GLY A 105 9.12 -8.30 0.36
C GLY A 105 9.82 -9.39 -0.44
N ASP A 106 10.04 -10.52 0.17
CA ASP A 106 10.70 -11.64 -0.48
C ASP A 106 10.15 -13.00 -0.07
N ASP A 107 10.51 -14.01 -0.82
CA ASP A 107 10.48 -15.40 -0.38
C ASP A 107 11.91 -15.87 -0.12
N GLN A 108 12.26 -15.94 1.13
CA GLN A 108 13.58 -16.36 1.60
C GLN A 108 13.99 -17.74 1.07
N SER A 109 13.03 -18.62 0.78
CA SER A 109 13.30 -19.98 0.29
C SER A 109 13.82 -19.98 -1.15
N SER A 110 13.36 -19.04 -1.98
CA SER A 110 13.80 -18.87 -3.37
C SER A 110 14.80 -17.74 -3.55
N GLY A 111 14.93 -16.85 -2.57
CA GLY A 111 15.73 -15.62 -2.66
C GLY A 111 15.13 -14.58 -3.61
N THR A 112 13.84 -14.73 -3.98
CA THR A 112 13.14 -13.82 -4.90
C THR A 112 12.61 -12.62 -4.15
N ASN A 113 13.01 -11.41 -4.56
CA ASN A 113 12.37 -10.19 -4.10
C ASN A 113 11.19 -9.85 -5.02
N TYR A 114 10.15 -9.26 -4.44
CA TYR A 114 8.92 -8.88 -5.14
C TYR A 114 8.82 -7.35 -5.27
N ASP A 115 8.09 -6.90 -6.29
CA ASP A 115 7.66 -5.52 -6.54
C ASP A 115 6.14 -5.39 -6.69
N ASP A 116 5.41 -6.51 -6.70
CA ASP A 116 3.95 -6.51 -6.76
C ASP A 116 3.31 -5.88 -5.53
N PHE A 117 2.15 -5.23 -5.75
CA PHE A 117 1.28 -4.70 -4.71
C PHE A 117 -0.14 -5.27 -4.84
N TRP A 118 -0.74 -5.49 -3.67
CA TRP A 118 -2.07 -6.06 -3.52
C TRP A 118 -2.94 -5.14 -2.68
N GLU A 119 -4.14 -4.86 -3.17
CA GLU A 119 -5.18 -4.11 -2.47
C GLU A 119 -6.18 -5.07 -1.82
N TYR A 120 -6.48 -4.84 -0.55
CA TYR A 120 -7.50 -5.53 0.21
C TYR A 120 -8.77 -4.70 0.36
N ASP A 121 -9.90 -5.26 -0.05
CA ASP A 121 -11.23 -4.73 0.25
C ASP A 121 -11.83 -5.44 1.45
N PRO A 122 -11.99 -4.77 2.62
CA PRO A 122 -12.59 -5.37 3.80
C PRO A 122 -14.07 -5.69 3.64
N THR A 123 -14.78 -5.02 2.71
CA THR A 123 -16.21 -5.21 2.46
C THR A 123 -16.49 -6.54 1.75
N THR A 124 -15.67 -6.88 0.79
CA THR A 124 -15.79 -8.13 0.00
C THR A 124 -14.88 -9.24 0.51
N ASN A 125 -13.92 -8.91 1.38
CA ASN A 125 -12.86 -9.81 1.84
C ASN A 125 -12.05 -10.40 0.67
N THR A 126 -11.63 -9.56 -0.26
CA THR A 126 -10.88 -9.95 -1.45
C THR A 126 -9.61 -9.14 -1.61
N TRP A 127 -8.62 -9.75 -2.27
CA TRP A 127 -7.39 -9.11 -2.71
C TRP A 127 -7.38 -8.98 -4.22
N VAL A 128 -6.93 -7.83 -4.71
CA VAL A 128 -6.73 -7.56 -6.15
C VAL A 128 -5.30 -7.05 -6.32
N GLN A 129 -4.58 -7.62 -7.29
CA GLN A 129 -3.28 -7.07 -7.66
C GLN A 129 -3.50 -5.71 -8.34
N ILE A 130 -2.75 -4.73 -7.87
CA ILE A 130 -2.73 -3.39 -8.44
C ILE A 130 -1.42 -3.16 -9.19
N GLN A 131 -1.15 -1.92 -9.59
CA GLN A 131 0.13 -1.54 -10.21
C GLN A 131 1.30 -1.93 -9.30
N ASP A 132 2.30 -2.58 -9.90
CA ASP A 132 3.53 -2.95 -9.20
C ASP A 132 4.30 -1.69 -8.74
N PHE A 133 5.12 -1.86 -7.73
CA PHE A 133 6.00 -0.80 -7.23
C PHE A 133 6.95 -0.34 -8.33
N PHE A 134 6.99 0.95 -8.59
CA PHE A 134 7.82 1.52 -9.65
C PHE A 134 9.33 1.41 -9.42
N GLY A 135 9.76 1.18 -8.18
CA GLY A 135 11.15 0.90 -7.86
C GLY A 135 11.53 -0.55 -8.14
N MET A 136 12.79 -0.88 -7.94
CA MET A 136 13.24 -2.26 -8.08
C MET A 136 12.62 -3.16 -7.01
N ALA A 137 12.35 -4.43 -7.36
CA ALA A 137 11.93 -5.47 -6.43
C ALA A 137 12.86 -5.52 -5.21
N ARG A 138 12.28 -5.50 -4.00
CA ARG A 138 13.04 -5.35 -2.75
C ARG A 138 12.21 -5.71 -1.51
N ARG A 139 12.88 -5.81 -0.39
CA ARG A 139 12.33 -6.10 0.94
C ARG A 139 12.70 -5.01 1.96
N TYR A 140 12.09 -5.06 3.16
CA TYR A 140 12.31 -4.12 4.25
C TYR A 140 11.98 -2.67 3.90
N LEU A 141 11.00 -2.44 3.03
CA LEU A 141 10.53 -1.09 2.78
C LEU A 141 9.84 -0.54 4.04
N VAL A 142 9.95 0.77 4.19
CA VAL A 142 9.16 1.52 5.17
C VAL A 142 7.94 2.09 4.46
N ALA A 143 6.78 2.00 5.10
CA ALA A 143 5.57 2.67 4.66
C ALA A 143 4.91 3.42 5.82
N PHE A 144 4.29 4.55 5.51
CA PHE A 144 3.45 5.31 6.44
C PHE A 144 2.43 6.13 5.65
N THR A 145 1.40 6.58 6.34
CA THR A 145 0.34 7.42 5.76
C THR A 145 0.30 8.78 6.44
N ILE A 146 0.06 9.83 5.66
CA ILE A 146 -0.19 11.19 6.13
C ILE A 146 -1.47 11.67 5.46
N GLY A 147 -2.54 11.85 6.22
CA GLY A 147 -3.86 12.15 5.67
C GLY A 147 -4.31 11.05 4.72
N ASN A 148 -4.50 11.40 3.46
CA ASN A 148 -4.96 10.48 2.43
C ASN A 148 -3.83 9.99 1.50
N SER A 149 -2.58 10.34 1.76
CA SER A 149 -1.42 9.87 0.98
C SER A 149 -0.66 8.81 1.75
N ALA A 150 -0.20 7.78 1.06
CA ALA A 150 0.74 6.80 1.59
C ALA A 150 2.11 6.99 0.95
N TYR A 151 3.15 6.73 1.72
CA TYR A 151 4.54 6.90 1.30
C TYR A 151 5.28 5.59 1.53
N VAL A 152 6.05 5.17 0.53
CA VAL A 152 6.75 3.88 0.53
C VAL A 152 8.17 4.08 0.02
N GLY A 153 9.19 3.51 0.67
CA GLY A 153 10.55 3.66 0.18
C GLY A 153 11.59 2.92 0.99
N LEU A 154 12.85 3.23 0.71
CA LEU A 154 14.00 2.58 1.31
C LEU A 154 14.07 1.08 0.99
N GLY A 155 14.57 0.25 1.91
CA GLY A 155 14.67 -1.20 1.74
C GLY A 155 15.93 -1.64 1.00
N THR A 156 15.98 -2.93 0.67
CA THR A 156 17.16 -3.57 0.05
C THR A 156 16.76 -4.75 -0.81
N ASN A 157 17.57 -5.03 -1.84
CA ASN A 157 17.61 -6.30 -2.56
C ASN A 157 19.03 -6.91 -2.58
N GLY A 158 19.82 -6.54 -1.55
CA GLY A 158 21.28 -6.74 -1.49
C GLY A 158 22.02 -5.41 -1.64
N THR A 159 21.38 -4.42 -2.29
CA THR A 159 21.82 -3.01 -2.33
C THR A 159 20.78 -2.16 -1.58
N ASN A 160 21.24 -1.31 -0.67
CA ASN A 160 20.35 -0.43 0.08
C ASN A 160 19.88 0.73 -0.78
N PHE A 161 18.58 0.99 -0.76
CA PHE A 161 17.94 2.07 -1.50
C PHE A 161 17.71 3.29 -0.60
N LYS A 162 17.66 4.47 -1.23
CA LYS A 162 17.41 5.76 -0.57
C LYS A 162 16.26 6.55 -1.21
N ASP A 163 15.56 5.91 -2.13
CA ASP A 163 14.40 6.47 -2.80
C ASP A 163 13.16 6.42 -1.89
N PHE A 164 12.22 7.31 -2.13
CA PHE A 164 10.96 7.40 -1.45
C PHE A 164 9.88 7.82 -2.43
N TRP A 165 8.72 7.17 -2.39
CA TRP A 165 7.65 7.28 -3.37
C TRP A 165 6.35 7.61 -2.66
N GLU A 166 5.56 8.53 -3.20
CA GLU A 166 4.18 8.69 -2.83
C GLU A 166 3.35 7.63 -3.55
N PHE A 167 2.55 6.91 -2.79
CA PHE A 167 1.57 5.97 -3.32
C PHE A 167 0.29 6.74 -3.59
N ASP A 168 0.04 6.98 -4.87
CA ASP A 168 -1.13 7.71 -5.32
C ASP A 168 -2.26 6.72 -5.64
N TYR A 169 -3.25 6.68 -4.74
CA TYR A 169 -4.43 5.86 -4.93
C TYR A 169 -5.54 6.75 -5.50
N LEU A 170 -5.70 6.70 -6.81
CA LEU A 170 -6.74 7.44 -7.50
C LEU A 170 -8.12 6.83 -7.19
N ILE A 171 -8.81 7.39 -6.22
CA ILE A 171 -10.26 7.19 -6.12
C ILE A 171 -10.89 8.13 -7.13
N SER A 172 -11.36 7.59 -8.25
CA SER A 172 -12.34 8.31 -9.05
C SER A 172 -13.63 8.37 -8.23
N VAL A 173 -13.95 9.52 -7.67
CA VAL A 173 -15.27 9.76 -7.08
C VAL A 173 -16.26 9.79 -8.24
N ILE A 174 -17.05 8.74 -8.36
CA ILE A 174 -18.14 8.69 -9.33
C ILE A 174 -19.44 8.95 -8.58
N GLU A 175 -20.09 10.05 -8.91
CA GLU A 175 -21.50 10.22 -8.62
C GLU A 175 -22.31 9.07 -9.23
N ARG A 176 -23.31 8.60 -8.51
CA ARG A 176 -24.17 7.43 -8.79
C ARG A 176 -24.36 7.14 -10.29
N GLY A 177 -23.87 6.01 -10.73
CA GLY A 177 -24.29 5.37 -11.99
C GLY A 177 -23.26 5.31 -13.11
N ALA A 178 -21.99 5.66 -12.88
CA ALA A 178 -20.95 5.56 -13.89
C ALA A 178 -19.93 4.44 -13.57
N GLU A 179 -19.41 3.79 -14.61
CA GLU A 179 -18.31 2.82 -14.50
C GLU A 179 -17.06 3.48 -13.90
N LEU A 180 -16.27 2.72 -13.14
CA LEU A 180 -15.01 3.17 -12.54
C LEU A 180 -14.06 3.66 -13.64
N VAL A 181 -13.78 4.95 -13.65
CA VAL A 181 -12.82 5.54 -14.57
C VAL A 181 -11.46 5.57 -13.88
N GLN A 182 -10.49 4.83 -14.42
CA GLN A 182 -9.11 4.90 -13.97
C GLN A 182 -8.33 5.89 -14.83
N ILE A 183 -7.77 6.91 -14.21
CA ILE A 183 -6.78 7.78 -14.84
C ILE A 183 -5.39 7.29 -14.41
N LYS A 184 -4.49 7.09 -15.36
CA LYS A 184 -3.13 6.65 -15.09
C LYS A 184 -2.15 7.75 -15.49
N THR A 185 -1.14 7.97 -14.67
CA THR A 185 -0.03 8.87 -15.00
C THR A 185 1.28 8.10 -14.94
N PHE A 186 2.12 8.25 -15.95
CA PHE A 186 3.43 7.60 -16.04
C PHE A 186 4.40 8.36 -16.95
N PRO A 187 5.71 8.34 -16.66
CA PRO A 187 6.32 7.85 -15.42
C PRO A 187 6.04 8.78 -14.24
N ASN A 188 6.04 8.22 -13.04
CA ASN A 188 5.99 8.99 -11.78
C ASN A 188 7.05 8.41 -10.82
N PRO A 189 8.13 9.14 -10.44
CA PRO A 189 8.36 10.56 -10.79
C PRO A 189 8.60 10.79 -12.29
N ALA A 190 8.15 11.95 -12.76
CA ALA A 190 8.35 12.37 -14.14
C ALA A 190 9.79 12.84 -14.37
N GLY A 191 10.34 12.52 -15.54
CA GLY A 191 11.55 13.16 -16.07
C GLY A 191 11.20 14.47 -16.78
N ASP A 192 11.33 14.48 -18.10
CA ASP A 192 10.98 15.62 -18.94
C ASP A 192 9.49 15.71 -19.25
N TYR A 193 8.81 14.56 -19.21
CA TYR A 193 7.38 14.42 -19.54
C TYR A 193 6.74 13.36 -18.64
N PHE A 194 5.44 13.50 -18.45
CA PHE A 194 4.59 12.38 -18.04
C PHE A 194 3.34 12.30 -18.93
N THR A 195 2.74 11.13 -18.99
CA THR A 195 1.54 10.86 -19.75
C THR A 195 0.37 10.69 -18.80
N VAL A 196 -0.73 11.38 -19.09
CA VAL A 196 -2.05 11.15 -18.46
C VAL A 196 -2.83 10.24 -19.41
N ASP A 197 -3.10 9.01 -18.99
CA ASP A 197 -3.87 8.04 -19.76
C ASP A 197 -5.32 8.00 -19.26
N VAL A 198 -6.23 8.32 -20.15
CA VAL A 198 -7.68 8.31 -19.95
C VAL A 198 -8.37 7.33 -20.90
N SER A 199 -7.65 6.34 -21.40
CA SER A 199 -8.17 5.35 -22.36
C SER A 199 -9.40 4.62 -21.83
N ASN A 200 -9.47 4.39 -20.52
CA ASN A 200 -10.58 3.71 -19.84
C ASN A 200 -11.81 4.60 -19.59
N ILE A 201 -11.76 5.88 -19.96
CA ILE A 201 -12.93 6.76 -19.85
C ILE A 201 -13.92 6.43 -21.00
N PRO A 202 -15.22 6.24 -20.71
CA PRO A 202 -16.22 6.04 -21.74
C PRO A 202 -16.24 7.16 -22.78
N GLU A 203 -16.35 6.81 -24.06
CA GLU A 203 -16.32 7.77 -25.18
C GLU A 203 -17.36 8.89 -25.04
N GLN A 204 -18.51 8.60 -24.46
CA GLN A 204 -19.57 9.60 -24.20
C GLN A 204 -19.12 10.69 -23.22
N MET A 205 -18.20 10.38 -22.30
CA MET A 205 -17.62 11.36 -21.37
C MET A 205 -16.48 12.12 -22.05
N LYS A 206 -15.65 11.46 -22.85
CA LYS A 206 -14.55 12.08 -23.60
C LYS A 206 -15.05 13.11 -24.63
N SER A 207 -16.22 12.86 -25.26
CA SER A 207 -16.80 13.77 -26.26
C SER A 207 -17.08 15.17 -25.73
N LYS A 208 -17.23 15.34 -24.42
CA LYS A 208 -17.37 16.64 -23.74
C LYS A 208 -16.04 17.35 -23.50
N GLY A 209 -14.91 16.67 -23.79
CA GLY A 209 -13.55 17.14 -23.49
C GLY A 209 -13.15 16.86 -22.05
N CYS A 210 -11.89 16.49 -21.88
CA CYS A 210 -11.24 16.36 -20.58
C CYS A 210 -10.44 17.63 -20.28
N GLU A 211 -10.40 18.04 -19.02
CA GLU A 211 -9.51 19.12 -18.55
C GLU A 211 -8.55 18.53 -17.52
N PHE A 212 -7.25 18.64 -17.81
CA PHE A 212 -6.19 18.28 -16.88
C PHE A 212 -5.68 19.55 -16.21
N LYS A 213 -5.55 19.53 -14.88
CA LYS A 213 -4.98 20.62 -14.08
C LYS A 213 -3.86 20.09 -13.21
N LEU A 214 -2.74 20.80 -13.17
CA LEU A 214 -1.59 20.49 -12.33
C LEU A 214 -1.39 21.63 -11.32
N PHE A 215 -1.22 21.27 -10.06
CA PHE A 215 -1.05 22.20 -8.96
C PHE A 215 0.30 21.98 -8.28
N SER A 216 0.94 23.04 -7.80
CA SER A 216 2.11 22.96 -6.94
C SER A 216 1.75 22.40 -5.56
N ALA A 217 2.77 22.05 -4.77
CA ALA A 217 2.59 21.62 -3.37
C ALA A 217 1.87 22.65 -2.48
N THR A 218 1.86 23.92 -2.90
CA THR A 218 1.14 25.00 -2.20
C THR A 218 -0.29 25.23 -2.73
N GLY A 219 -0.76 24.36 -3.64
CA GLY A 219 -2.10 24.47 -4.25
C GLY A 219 -2.23 25.51 -5.37
N GLN A 220 -1.13 26.10 -5.84
CA GLN A 220 -1.15 27.02 -6.97
C GLN A 220 -1.29 26.24 -8.29
N LEU A 221 -2.24 26.63 -9.14
CA LEU A 221 -2.38 26.06 -10.49
C LEU A 221 -1.16 26.46 -11.34
N VAL A 222 -0.40 25.44 -11.78
CA VAL A 222 0.81 25.64 -12.59
C VAL A 222 0.62 25.27 -14.06
N LYS A 223 -0.36 24.40 -14.36
CA LYS A 223 -0.71 24.03 -15.73
C LYS A 223 -2.16 23.58 -15.84
N SER A 224 -2.79 23.91 -16.96
CA SER A 224 -4.10 23.37 -17.37
C SER A 224 -4.08 23.08 -18.86
N ASN A 225 -4.61 21.91 -19.25
CA ASN A 225 -4.74 21.49 -20.64
C ASN A 225 -6.13 20.88 -20.85
N LYS A 226 -6.79 21.26 -21.95
CA LYS A 226 -7.99 20.58 -22.44
C LYS A 226 -7.61 19.63 -23.57
N PHE A 227 -8.18 18.43 -23.58
CA PHE A 227 -7.91 17.42 -24.59
C PHE A 227 -9.12 16.51 -24.79
N ILE A 228 -9.15 15.80 -25.93
CA ILE A 228 -10.20 14.83 -26.30
C ILE A 228 -9.59 13.46 -26.55
N ALA A 229 -8.27 13.37 -26.69
CA ALA A 229 -7.54 12.13 -26.95
C ALA A 229 -7.55 11.17 -25.77
N ASN A 230 -7.17 9.92 -25.99
CA ASN A 230 -7.05 8.89 -24.94
C ASN A 230 -5.88 9.12 -23.98
N ASN A 231 -4.94 9.97 -24.36
CA ASN A 231 -3.82 10.35 -23.52
C ASN A 231 -3.43 11.81 -23.76
N LEU A 232 -2.77 12.38 -22.76
CA LEU A 232 -2.17 13.71 -22.81
C LEU A 232 -0.74 13.61 -22.34
N GLN A 233 0.23 14.00 -23.16
CA GLN A 233 1.61 14.15 -22.73
C GLN A 233 1.81 15.53 -22.13
N VAL A 234 2.32 15.61 -20.91
CA VAL A 234 2.56 16.84 -20.16
C VAL A 234 4.06 17.07 -20.07
N ASP A 235 4.52 18.17 -20.68
CA ASP A 235 5.90 18.64 -20.60
C ASP A 235 6.14 19.33 -19.25
N VAL A 236 7.13 18.85 -18.49
CA VAL A 236 7.49 19.35 -17.15
C VAL A 236 8.93 19.83 -17.05
N ARG A 237 9.64 19.94 -18.17
CA ARG A 237 11.06 20.38 -18.21
C ARG A 237 11.31 21.74 -17.59
N HIS A 238 10.28 22.57 -17.57
CA HIS A 238 10.34 23.95 -17.06
C HIS A 238 9.83 24.08 -15.62
N PHE A 239 9.44 22.97 -15.00
CA PHE A 239 8.98 23.00 -13.61
C PHE A 239 10.16 22.74 -12.67
N GLU A 240 10.10 23.40 -11.52
CA GLU A 240 11.05 23.12 -10.45
C GLU A 240 10.86 21.67 -9.95
N ARG A 241 11.95 21.07 -9.45
CA ARG A 241 11.85 19.74 -8.85
C ARG A 241 11.00 19.82 -7.59
N GLY A 242 9.97 19.02 -7.52
CA GLY A 242 9.04 19.03 -6.40
C GLY A 242 7.87 18.08 -6.55
N VAL A 243 6.95 18.13 -5.60
CA VAL A 243 5.69 17.41 -5.61
C VAL A 243 4.62 18.29 -6.25
N TYR A 244 3.85 17.72 -7.17
CA TYR A 244 2.73 18.37 -7.85
C TYR A 244 1.49 17.48 -7.71
N PHE A 245 0.32 18.11 -7.63
CA PHE A 245 -0.98 17.46 -7.57
C PHE A 245 -1.77 17.70 -8.86
N TYR A 246 -2.60 16.74 -9.28
CA TYR A 246 -3.45 16.86 -10.47
C TYR A 246 -4.86 16.33 -10.23
#